data_56fac1115da4b8d948e74d4ff4a1b5c2
#
_entry.id   56fac1115da4b8d948e74d4ff4a1b5c2
#
_cell.length_a   1.000
_cell.length_b   1.000
_cell.length_c   1.000
_cell.angle_alpha   90.00
_cell.angle_beta   90.00
_cell.angle_gamma   90.00
#
_symmetry.space_group_name_H-M   'P 1'
#
loop_
_entity.id
_entity.type
_entity.pdbx_description
1 polymer ?
#
loop_
_entity_poly.entity_id
_entity_poly.type
_entity_poly.pdbx_seq_one_letter_code
_entity_poly.pdbx_strand_id
1 'polypeptide(L)'
;MREVVCRSFGPLDDLLIEERESPELAAGQLRVRVTAAGVNFVDALLVQGLYQIKPPLPFVAGGESVGVVTEVSADVTSPVVGDRVLITSGLGGFALC
;
A
#
# COMPACT_ATOMS: atom_id res chain seq x y z
N MET A 1 -7.20 2.61 -9.92
CA MET A 1 -6.24 2.82 -8.82
C MET A 1 -4.83 2.82 -9.38
N ARG A 2 -4.04 3.80 -9.03
CA ARG A 2 -2.61 3.85 -9.41
C ARG A 2 -1.74 3.35 -8.27
N GLU A 3 -0.71 2.59 -8.61
CA GLU A 3 0.23 2.04 -7.65
C GLU A 3 1.66 2.26 -8.12
N VAL A 4 2.57 2.46 -7.17
CA VAL A 4 4.02 2.39 -7.43
C VAL A 4 4.46 0.96 -7.18
N VAL A 5 4.81 0.25 -8.25
CA VAL A 5 5.02 -1.20 -8.22
C VAL A 5 6.50 -1.53 -8.40
N CYS A 6 7.00 -2.42 -7.55
CA CYS A 6 8.30 -3.06 -7.70
C CYS A 6 8.08 -4.43 -8.34
N ARG A 7 8.44 -4.57 -9.62
CA ARG A 7 8.33 -5.84 -10.34
C ARG A 7 9.62 -6.65 -10.29
N SER A 8 10.73 -5.98 -10.06
CA SER A 8 12.03 -6.61 -9.88
C SER A 8 12.86 -5.77 -8.93
N PHE A 9 13.72 -6.39 -8.15
CA PHE A 9 14.68 -5.65 -7.34
C PHE A 9 15.70 -4.96 -8.23
N GLY A 10 16.02 -3.71 -7.93
CA GLY A 10 16.97 -2.94 -8.70
C GLY A 10 16.98 -1.48 -8.30
N PRO A 11 17.57 -0.61 -9.15
CA PRO A 11 17.61 0.83 -8.89
C PRO A 11 16.21 1.40 -8.70
N LEU A 12 16.12 2.51 -7.96
CA LEU A 12 14.84 3.19 -7.71
C LEU A 12 14.15 3.61 -9.02
N ASP A 13 14.91 3.91 -10.05
CA ASP A 13 14.37 4.30 -11.36
C ASP A 13 13.62 3.17 -12.06
N ASP A 14 13.79 1.92 -11.63
CA ASP A 14 13.06 0.78 -12.18
C ASP A 14 11.64 0.61 -11.61
N LEU A 15 11.26 1.43 -10.63
CA LEU A 15 9.90 1.44 -10.13
C LEU A 15 8.93 1.94 -11.20
N LEU A 16 7.76 1.30 -11.26
CA LEU A 16 6.75 1.61 -12.25
C LEU A 16 5.49 2.16 -11.59
N ILE A 17 4.84 3.11 -12.27
CA ILE A 17 3.50 3.54 -11.89
C ILE A 17 2.53 2.78 -12.78
N GLU A 18 1.68 1.96 -12.17
CA GLU A 18 0.71 1.12 -12.88
C GLU A 18 -0.70 1.41 -12.43
N GLU A 19 -1.66 1.27 -13.34
CA GLU A 19 -3.08 1.35 -13.02
C GLU A 19 -3.68 -0.04 -13.02
N ARG A 20 -4.59 -0.28 -12.06
CA ARG A 20 -5.43 -1.47 -12.05
C ARG A 20 -6.76 -1.16 -11.36
N GLU A 21 -7.74 -2.01 -11.57
CA GLU A 21 -8.99 -1.93 -10.82
C GLU A 21 -8.74 -2.26 -9.34
N SER A 22 -9.45 -1.54 -8.47
CA SER A 22 -9.42 -1.86 -7.04
C SER A 22 -10.06 -3.23 -6.82
N PRO A 23 -9.39 -4.16 -6.11
CA PRO A 23 -9.95 -5.47 -5.84
C PRO A 23 -11.20 -5.35 -4.95
N GLU A 24 -12.09 -6.33 -5.04
CA GLU A 24 -13.21 -6.45 -4.12
C GLU A 24 -12.73 -6.70 -2.69
N LEU A 25 -13.50 -6.23 -1.71
CA LEU A 25 -13.19 -6.47 -0.31
C LEU A 25 -13.45 -7.94 0.05
N ALA A 26 -12.46 -8.56 0.68
CA ALA A 26 -12.63 -9.83 1.36
C ALA A 26 -13.12 -9.59 2.80
N ALA A 27 -13.52 -10.66 3.48
CA ALA A 27 -13.90 -10.61 4.89
C ALA A 27 -12.76 -10.04 5.74
N GLY A 28 -13.11 -9.17 6.68
CA GLY A 28 -12.15 -8.52 7.58
C GLY A 28 -11.37 -7.38 6.95
N GLN A 29 -11.66 -7.01 5.71
CA GLN A 29 -10.96 -5.93 5.01
C GLN A 29 -11.75 -4.64 4.97
N LEU A 30 -11.02 -3.56 4.79
CA LEU A 30 -11.59 -2.24 4.52
C LEU A 30 -10.78 -1.57 3.40
N ARG A 31 -11.40 -0.59 2.77
CA ARG A 31 -10.77 0.20 1.72
C ARG A 31 -10.48 1.60 2.24
N VAL A 32 -9.26 2.05 2.00
CA VAL A 32 -8.82 3.39 2.39
C VAL A 32 -8.40 4.16 1.15
N ARG A 33 -8.93 5.37 1.01
CA ARG A 33 -8.42 6.33 0.05
C ARG A 33 -7.22 7.04 0.66
N VAL A 34 -6.03 6.67 0.23
CA VAL A 34 -4.78 7.22 0.75
C VAL A 34 -4.67 8.69 0.37
N THR A 35 -4.44 9.53 1.36
CA THR A 35 -4.25 10.98 1.17
C THR A 35 -2.79 11.40 1.29
N ALA A 36 -1.99 10.64 2.03
CA ALA A 36 -0.55 10.86 2.13
C ALA A 36 0.14 9.55 2.50
N ALA A 37 1.35 9.38 2.01
CA ALA A 37 2.18 8.22 2.32
C ALA A 37 3.60 8.69 2.66
N GLY A 38 4.14 8.21 3.77
CA GLY A 38 5.51 8.50 4.15
C GLY A 38 6.50 7.68 3.33
N VAL A 39 7.59 8.30 2.91
CA VAL A 39 8.70 7.62 2.24
C VAL A 39 9.84 7.49 3.25
N ASN A 40 10.26 6.25 3.49
CA ASN A 40 11.28 5.95 4.48
C ASN A 40 12.48 5.26 3.85
N PHE A 41 13.61 5.26 4.56
CA PHE A 41 14.83 4.62 4.10
C PHE A 41 14.61 3.11 3.83
N VAL A 42 13.81 2.44 4.64
CA VAL A 42 13.47 1.03 4.47
C VAL A 42 12.79 0.77 3.13
N ASP A 43 11.93 1.67 2.67
CA ASP A 43 11.27 1.53 1.36
C ASP A 43 12.29 1.45 0.22
N ALA A 44 13.32 2.28 0.28
CA ALA A 44 14.40 2.26 -0.72
C ALA A 44 15.21 0.97 -0.65
N LEU A 45 15.46 0.44 0.53
CA LEU A 45 16.16 -0.84 0.69
C LEU A 45 15.33 -2.02 0.16
N LEU A 46 14.04 -2.03 0.44
CA LEU A 46 13.14 -3.09 -0.01
C LEU A 46 13.11 -3.22 -1.53
N VAL A 47 12.95 -2.12 -2.25
CA VAL A 47 12.84 -2.15 -3.72
C VAL A 47 14.17 -2.50 -4.41
N GLN A 48 15.29 -2.28 -3.74
CA GLN A 48 16.60 -2.65 -4.23
C GLN A 48 17.01 -4.07 -3.85
N GLY A 49 16.22 -4.77 -3.05
CA GLY A 49 16.55 -6.09 -2.55
C GLY A 49 17.67 -6.10 -1.50
N LEU A 50 17.89 -4.97 -0.85
CA LEU A 50 18.99 -4.79 0.12
C LEU A 50 18.55 -4.95 1.58
N TYR A 51 17.26 -5.11 1.80
CA TYR A 51 16.72 -5.32 3.14
C TYR A 51 16.71 -6.81 3.48
N GLN A 52 16.78 -7.14 4.77
CA GLN A 52 16.78 -8.53 5.23
C GLN A 52 15.49 -9.29 4.92
N ILE A 53 14.37 -8.57 4.78
CA ILE A 53 13.09 -9.14 4.33
C ILE A 53 12.92 -8.82 2.85
N LYS A 54 12.64 -9.84 2.04
CA LYS A 54 12.39 -9.70 0.60
C LYS A 54 10.97 -10.13 0.29
N PRO A 55 10.04 -9.17 0.11
CA PRO A 55 8.66 -9.51 -0.23
C PRO A 55 8.57 -10.25 -1.57
N PRO A 56 7.54 -11.10 -1.77
CA PRO A 56 7.29 -11.70 -3.08
C PRO A 56 7.04 -10.62 -4.14
N LEU A 57 7.67 -10.75 -5.30
CA LEU A 57 7.47 -9.86 -6.44
C LEU A 57 6.24 -10.28 -7.25
N PRO A 58 5.49 -9.35 -7.85
CA PRO A 58 5.60 -7.89 -7.67
C PRO A 58 4.96 -7.45 -6.36
N PHE A 59 5.39 -6.32 -5.82
CA PHE A 59 4.76 -5.74 -4.64
C PHE A 59 4.67 -4.21 -4.74
N VAL A 60 3.77 -3.63 -3.96
CA VAL A 60 3.64 -2.18 -3.81
C VAL A 60 4.37 -1.78 -2.53
N ALA A 61 5.34 -0.89 -2.65
CA ALA A 61 6.10 -0.40 -1.52
C ALA A 61 5.31 0.61 -0.69
N GLY A 62 5.91 1.09 0.38
CA GLY A 62 5.31 2.08 1.28
C GLY A 62 4.91 1.45 2.60
N GLY A 63 5.65 1.76 3.66
CA GLY A 63 5.44 1.18 4.99
C GLY A 63 4.40 1.88 5.83
N GLU A 64 4.05 3.12 5.49
CA GLU A 64 3.08 3.91 6.24
C GLU A 64 2.27 4.82 5.33
N SER A 65 1.01 5.00 5.66
CA SER A 65 0.13 5.91 4.94
C SER A 65 -1.01 6.36 5.84
N VAL A 66 -1.64 7.45 5.46
CA VAL A 66 -2.86 7.95 6.10
C VAL A 66 -3.92 8.15 5.05
N GLY A 67 -5.17 8.00 5.46
CA GLY A 67 -6.27 8.18 4.54
C GLY A 67 -7.62 8.11 5.21
N VAL A 68 -8.65 8.05 4.38
CA VAL A 68 -10.04 8.02 4.80
C VAL A 68 -10.65 6.69 4.37
N VAL A 69 -11.33 6.03 5.30
CA VAL A 69 -12.05 4.78 5.02
C VAL A 69 -13.21 5.07 4.08
N THR A 70 -13.24 4.38 2.95
CA THR A 70 -14.30 4.55 1.93
C THR A 70 -15.26 3.37 1.87
N GLU A 71 -14.82 2.18 2.31
CA GLU A 71 -15.63 0.97 2.28
C GLU A 71 -15.14 0.01 3.36
N VAL A 72 -16.06 -0.70 3.97
CA VAL A 72 -15.75 -1.76 4.96
C VAL A 72 -16.51 -3.03 4.58
N SER A 73 -15.94 -4.20 4.86
CA SER A 73 -16.65 -5.46 4.70
C SER A 73 -17.74 -5.57 5.78
N ALA A 74 -18.74 -6.42 5.54
CA ALA A 74 -19.92 -6.54 6.41
C ALA A 74 -19.61 -6.96 7.85
N ASP A 75 -18.48 -7.64 8.05
CA ASP A 75 -18.04 -8.11 9.37
C ASP A 75 -17.13 -7.12 10.11
N VAL A 76 -16.82 -5.99 9.51
CA VAL A 76 -15.99 -4.95 10.14
C VAL A 76 -16.89 -3.91 10.80
N THR A 77 -16.79 -3.78 12.12
CA THR A 77 -17.59 -2.83 12.91
C THR A 77 -16.84 -1.54 13.22
N SER A 78 -15.52 -1.55 13.15
CA SER A 78 -14.65 -0.40 13.39
C SER A 78 -13.32 -0.60 12.66
N PRO A 79 -12.76 0.44 12.02
CA PRO A 79 -13.32 1.77 11.83
C PRO A 79 -14.53 1.77 10.88
N VAL A 80 -15.20 2.92 10.76
CA VAL A 80 -16.36 3.10 9.88
C VAL A 80 -16.00 4.00 8.70
N VAL A 81 -16.80 3.95 7.64
CA VAL A 81 -16.65 4.84 6.47
C VAL A 81 -16.63 6.31 6.92
N GLY A 82 -15.66 7.05 6.41
CA GLY A 82 -15.42 8.45 6.77
C GLY A 82 -14.35 8.66 7.84
N ASP A 83 -13.94 7.61 8.54
CA ASP A 83 -12.87 7.73 9.54
C ASP A 83 -11.53 7.98 8.90
N ARG A 84 -10.70 8.79 9.56
CA ARG A 84 -9.29 8.95 9.22
C ARG A 84 -8.49 7.86 9.92
N VAL A 85 -7.59 7.23 9.18
CA VAL A 85 -6.78 6.13 9.70
C VAL A 85 -5.32 6.29 9.32
N LEU A 86 -4.45 5.76 10.19
CA LEU A 86 -3.04 5.57 9.92
C LEU A 86 -2.83 4.07 9.65
N ILE A 87 -2.11 3.78 8.58
CA ILE A 87 -1.81 2.40 8.17
C ILE A 87 -0.32 2.17 8.31
N THR A 88 0.05 1.11 9.01
CA THR A 88 1.45 0.71 9.23
C THR A 88 1.65 -0.76 8.83
N SER A 89 1.24 -1.10 7.62
CA SER A 89 1.23 -2.49 7.15
C SER A 89 2.58 -3.01 6.66
N GLY A 90 3.58 -2.15 6.54
CA GLY A 90 4.89 -2.51 5.99
C GLY A 90 4.97 -2.44 4.46
N LEU A 91 3.88 -2.68 3.76
CA LEU A 91 3.78 -2.62 2.30
C LEU A 91 2.43 -2.02 1.90
N GLY A 92 2.34 -1.59 0.65
CA GLY A 92 1.07 -1.17 0.05
C GLY A 92 0.74 0.30 0.18
N GLY A 93 1.55 1.09 0.90
CA GLY A 93 1.27 2.51 1.17
C GLY A 93 1.27 3.39 -0.09
N PHE A 94 1.98 2.99 -1.13
CA PHE A 94 2.07 3.76 -2.37
C PHE A 94 0.98 3.38 -3.38
N ALA A 95 -0.17 2.99 -2.91
CA ALA A 95 -1.36 2.75 -3.72
C ALA A 95 -2.33 3.91 -3.57
N LEU A 96 -2.66 4.55 -4.69
CA LEU A 96 -3.60 5.67 -4.75
C LEU A 96 -4.94 5.15 -5.26
N CYS A 97 -5.91 5.14 -4.41
CA CYS A 97 -7.27 4.72 -4.76
C CYS A 97 -8.15 5.90 -5.13
#